data_ae6db25adaa3661596217b59cdf8b865
#
_entry.id   ae6db25adaa3661596217b59cdf8b865
#
_cell.length_a   1.000
_cell.length_b   1.000
_cell.length_c   1.000
_cell.angle_alpha   90.00
_cell.angle_beta   90.00
_cell.angle_gamma   90.00
#
_symmetry.space_group_name_H-M   'P 1'
#
loop_
_entity.id
_entity.type
_entity.pdbx_description
1 polymer ?
#
loop_
_entity_poly.entity_id
_entity_poly.type
_entity_poly.pdbx_seq_one_letter_code
_entity_poly.pdbx_strand_id
1 'polypeptide(L)'
;MAQTSTTLLASKSHIADVTGTDISFTATGTEYKISSTSTTLSGFAVRDLITVTGTTNNNSTFTVKTVSSSTELIVEEIVTTETSDGSTTTTLDHTGFVSDKAQGDGYYSQPDGVHTVAYQVNATMT
;
A
#
# COMPACT_ATOMS: atom_id res chain seq x y z
N MET A 1 -32.82 -10.40 23.37
CA MET A 1 -31.85 -9.31 23.61
C MET A 1 -30.88 -9.25 22.45
N ALA A 2 -30.65 -8.08 21.91
CA ALA A 2 -29.65 -7.92 20.86
C ALA A 2 -28.31 -7.61 21.48
N GLN A 3 -27.29 -8.30 21.01
CA GLN A 3 -25.93 -8.06 21.43
C GLN A 3 -25.11 -7.63 20.22
N THR A 4 -24.33 -6.59 20.40
CA THR A 4 -23.44 -6.08 19.37
C THR A 4 -22.00 -6.35 19.79
N SER A 5 -21.24 -6.92 18.87
CA SER A 5 -19.80 -7.08 19.08
C SER A 5 -19.04 -6.48 17.90
N THR A 6 -17.86 -5.98 18.16
CA THR A 6 -16.96 -5.48 17.14
C THR A 6 -15.81 -6.45 16.99
N THR A 7 -15.58 -6.90 15.78
CA THR A 7 -14.48 -7.79 15.45
C THR A 7 -13.42 -7.04 14.68
N LEU A 8 -12.18 -7.11 15.16
CA LEU A 8 -11.04 -6.58 14.41
C LEU A 8 -10.80 -7.47 13.18
N LEU A 9 -10.88 -6.90 11.98
CA LEU A 9 -10.64 -7.61 10.74
C LEU A 9 -9.20 -7.60 10.32
N ALA A 10 -8.56 -6.45 10.47
CA ALA A 10 -7.16 -6.27 10.10
C ALA A 10 -6.55 -5.16 10.92
N SER A 11 -5.28 -5.28 11.21
CA SER A 11 -4.51 -4.20 11.78
C SER A 11 -3.09 -4.24 11.25
N LYS A 12 -2.48 -3.08 11.15
CA LYS A 12 -1.12 -2.95 10.65
C LYS A 12 -0.47 -1.73 11.27
N SER A 13 0.78 -1.90 11.68
CA SER A 13 1.57 -0.79 12.20
C SER A 13 2.11 0.07 11.07
N HIS A 14 2.37 1.33 11.39
CA HIS A 14 3.04 2.25 10.50
C HIS A 14 4.40 1.69 10.05
N ILE A 15 4.69 1.90 8.77
CA ILE A 15 5.98 1.62 8.18
C ILE A 15 6.66 2.97 7.92
N ALA A 16 7.91 3.10 8.35
CA ALA A 16 8.67 4.31 8.10
C ALA A 16 8.82 4.58 6.60
N ASP A 17 8.91 5.85 6.22
CA ASP A 17 9.11 6.23 4.83
C ASP A 17 10.35 5.55 4.26
N VAL A 18 10.22 5.08 3.03
CA VAL A 18 11.34 4.56 2.26
C VAL A 18 11.76 5.63 1.27
N THR A 19 13.03 5.99 1.30
CA THR A 19 13.58 6.99 0.39
C THR A 19 14.76 6.41 -0.36
N GLY A 20 14.90 6.84 -1.60
CA GLY A 20 16.02 6.40 -2.43
C GLY A 20 16.19 7.24 -3.67
N THR A 21 17.39 7.25 -4.20
CA THR A 21 17.70 7.89 -5.47
C THR A 21 17.74 6.88 -6.63
N ASP A 22 17.44 5.62 -6.33
CA ASP A 22 17.48 4.49 -7.27
C ASP A 22 16.10 3.89 -7.55
N ILE A 23 15.03 4.61 -7.21
CA ILE A 23 13.67 4.12 -7.38
C ILE A 23 13.18 4.47 -8.77
N SER A 24 12.69 3.46 -9.47
CA SER A 24 12.19 3.57 -10.85
C SER A 24 10.77 3.02 -10.95
N PHE A 25 10.07 3.48 -11.97
CA PHE A 25 8.69 3.07 -12.27
C PHE A 25 8.67 2.47 -13.68
N THR A 26 8.00 1.35 -13.85
CA THR A 26 7.95 0.67 -15.14
C THR A 26 6.54 0.20 -15.44
N ALA A 27 6.03 0.60 -16.60
CA ALA A 27 4.78 0.09 -17.15
C ALA A 27 5.13 -0.90 -18.28
N THR A 28 4.71 -2.16 -18.14
CA THR A 28 5.03 -3.20 -19.11
C THR A 28 3.86 -3.52 -20.04
N GLY A 29 2.73 -2.82 -19.89
CA GLY A 29 1.50 -3.12 -20.64
C GLY A 29 0.58 -4.08 -19.91
N THR A 30 1.10 -4.93 -19.03
CA THR A 30 0.32 -5.86 -18.21
C THR A 30 0.53 -5.65 -16.72
N GLU A 31 1.64 -5.04 -16.35
CA GLU A 31 2.00 -4.80 -14.94
C GLU A 31 2.56 -3.40 -14.76
N TYR A 32 2.40 -2.88 -13.56
CA TYR A 32 2.94 -1.60 -13.13
C TYR A 32 3.86 -1.83 -11.95
N LYS A 33 5.10 -1.38 -12.06
CA LYS A 33 6.16 -1.74 -11.10
C LYS A 33 6.78 -0.51 -10.47
N ILE A 34 7.09 -0.64 -9.18
CA ILE A 34 8.01 0.25 -8.45
C ILE A 34 9.21 -0.60 -8.09
N SER A 35 10.38 -0.20 -8.49
CA SER A 35 11.59 -0.98 -8.30
C SER A 35 12.77 -0.12 -7.87
N SER A 36 13.77 -0.76 -7.31
CA SER A 36 15.03 -0.11 -6.93
C SER A 36 16.20 -1.02 -7.27
N THR A 37 17.40 -0.49 -7.23
CA THR A 37 18.61 -1.29 -7.39
C THR A 37 19.19 -1.75 -6.05
N SER A 38 19.02 -0.97 -5.00
CA SER A 38 19.57 -1.28 -3.67
C SER A 38 18.64 -0.91 -2.51
N THR A 39 17.72 0.04 -2.70
CA THR A 39 16.79 0.44 -1.66
C THR A 39 15.81 -0.70 -1.39
N THR A 40 15.70 -1.13 -0.14
CA THR A 40 14.81 -2.24 0.20
C THR A 40 13.35 -1.79 0.23
N LEU A 41 12.50 -2.56 -0.41
CA LEU A 41 11.06 -2.35 -0.47
C LEU A 41 10.30 -3.47 0.27
N SER A 42 11.00 -4.36 0.93
CA SER A 42 10.40 -5.55 1.56
C SER A 42 9.57 -5.23 2.81
N GLY A 43 9.61 -4.00 3.31
CA GLY A 43 8.75 -3.56 4.41
C GLY A 43 7.29 -3.41 4.01
N PHE A 44 7.01 -3.20 2.73
CA PHE A 44 5.65 -3.11 2.22
C PHE A 44 5.06 -4.50 2.01
N ALA A 45 3.75 -4.58 2.12
CA ALA A 45 3.00 -5.82 1.92
C ALA A 45 1.84 -5.58 0.96
N VAL A 46 1.29 -6.67 0.46
CA VAL A 46 0.08 -6.63 -0.39
C VAL A 46 -1.02 -5.85 0.31
N ARG A 47 -1.70 -4.99 -0.42
CA ARG A 47 -2.76 -4.09 0.04
C ARG A 47 -2.29 -2.83 0.74
N ASP A 48 -0.99 -2.61 0.89
CA ASP A 48 -0.49 -1.34 1.40
C ASP A 48 -0.76 -0.21 0.41
N LEU A 49 -1.04 0.97 0.96
CA LEU A 49 -1.14 2.21 0.20
C LEU A 49 0.18 2.95 0.35
N ILE A 50 0.76 3.31 -0.77
CA ILE A 50 2.02 4.06 -0.82
C ILE A 50 1.76 5.37 -1.54
N THR A 51 2.02 6.48 -0.87
CA THR A 51 2.00 7.80 -1.50
C THR A 51 3.42 8.14 -1.93
N VAL A 52 3.60 8.34 -3.21
CA VAL A 52 4.89 8.63 -3.83
C VAL A 52 5.05 10.11 -4.03
N THR A 53 6.21 10.62 -3.66
CA THR A 53 6.61 12.02 -3.92
C THR A 53 8.05 12.05 -4.40
N GLY A 54 8.44 13.19 -4.99
CA GLY A 54 9.82 13.38 -5.47
C GLY A 54 10.06 12.86 -6.89
N THR A 55 9.02 12.42 -7.59
CA THR A 55 9.15 11.97 -8.99
C THR A 55 8.66 13.05 -9.94
N THR A 56 8.92 12.86 -11.23
CA THR A 56 8.40 13.74 -12.29
C THR A 56 6.97 13.37 -12.66
N ASN A 57 6.67 12.08 -12.79
CA ASN A 57 5.41 11.63 -13.38
C ASN A 57 4.59 10.71 -12.47
N ASN A 58 5.10 10.31 -11.32
CA ASN A 58 4.47 9.28 -10.49
C ASN A 58 4.16 9.74 -9.06
N ASN A 59 3.96 11.03 -8.86
CA ASN A 59 3.54 11.56 -7.56
C ASN A 59 2.05 11.27 -7.34
N SER A 60 1.75 10.12 -6.78
CA SER A 60 0.39 9.63 -6.59
C SER A 60 0.37 8.55 -5.49
N THR A 61 -0.80 8.02 -5.23
CA THR A 61 -0.97 6.92 -4.28
C THR A 61 -1.18 5.61 -5.06
N PHE A 62 -0.44 4.60 -4.66
CA PHE A 62 -0.45 3.28 -5.29
C PHE A 62 -0.80 2.21 -4.27
N THR A 63 -1.50 1.19 -4.73
CA THR A 63 -1.84 0.00 -3.92
C THR A 63 -0.91 -1.14 -4.30
N VAL A 64 -0.24 -1.73 -3.33
CA VAL A 64 0.63 -2.88 -3.56
C VAL A 64 -0.22 -4.08 -3.93
N LYS A 65 0.01 -4.62 -5.12
CA LYS A 65 -0.63 -5.82 -5.60
C LYS A 65 0.18 -7.07 -5.28
N THR A 66 1.50 -6.97 -5.45
CA THR A 66 2.43 -8.08 -5.21
C THR A 66 3.77 -7.53 -4.76
N VAL A 67 4.37 -8.18 -3.78
CA VAL A 67 5.78 -7.95 -3.42
C VAL A 67 6.59 -8.99 -4.16
N SER A 68 7.18 -8.61 -5.29
CA SER A 68 7.90 -9.53 -6.16
C SER A 68 9.25 -9.92 -5.58
N SER A 69 9.93 -8.96 -4.96
CA SER A 69 11.24 -9.17 -4.32
C SER A 69 11.48 -8.09 -3.28
N SER A 70 12.64 -8.10 -2.66
CA SER A 70 13.03 -7.05 -1.72
C SER A 70 13.23 -5.68 -2.40
N THR A 71 13.30 -5.64 -3.71
CA THR A 71 13.53 -4.41 -4.48
C THR A 71 12.49 -4.16 -5.58
N GLU A 72 11.40 -4.91 -5.60
CA GLU A 72 10.36 -4.75 -6.62
C GLU A 72 8.96 -4.98 -6.06
N LEU A 73 8.10 -4.01 -6.30
CA LEU A 73 6.67 -4.07 -6.00
C LEU A 73 5.88 -3.98 -7.30
N ILE A 74 4.81 -4.75 -7.39
CA ILE A 74 3.80 -4.58 -8.43
C ILE A 74 2.62 -3.85 -7.78
N VAL A 75 2.13 -2.82 -8.44
CA VAL A 75 1.02 -1.99 -7.97
C VAL A 75 -0.18 -2.10 -8.89
N GLU A 76 -1.35 -1.72 -8.40
CA GLU A 76 -2.59 -1.84 -9.16
C GLU A 76 -2.83 -0.64 -10.08
N GLU A 77 -2.40 0.54 -9.66
CA GLU A 77 -2.61 1.77 -10.44
C GLU A 77 -1.57 1.91 -11.54
N ILE A 78 -1.92 2.67 -12.56
CA ILE A 78 -1.04 2.93 -13.69
C ILE A 78 0.15 3.78 -13.23
N VAL A 79 1.35 3.32 -13.57
CA VAL A 79 2.56 4.13 -13.47
C VAL A 79 2.98 4.60 -14.86
N THR A 80 3.65 5.74 -14.90
CA THR A 80 4.36 6.19 -16.10
C THR A 80 5.81 5.73 -15.98
N THR A 81 6.33 5.09 -17.02
CA THR A 81 7.73 4.63 -16.99
C THR A 81 8.66 5.81 -16.74
N GLU A 82 9.43 5.69 -15.69
CA GLU A 82 10.36 6.73 -15.24
C GLU A 82 11.57 6.06 -14.58
N THR A 83 12.71 6.25 -15.18
CA THR A 83 13.96 5.66 -14.66
C THR A 83 14.61 6.63 -13.69
N SER A 84 15.11 6.10 -12.57
CA SER A 84 15.84 6.91 -11.60
C SER A 84 17.07 7.57 -12.24
N ASP A 85 17.34 8.80 -11.84
CA ASP A 85 18.49 9.54 -12.33
C ASP A 85 19.71 9.43 -11.39
N GLY A 86 19.57 8.72 -10.28
CA GLY A 86 20.62 8.54 -9.29
C GLY A 86 20.85 9.74 -8.38
N SER A 87 20.12 10.83 -8.55
CA SER A 87 20.30 12.05 -7.76
C SER A 87 19.02 12.58 -7.13
N THR A 88 17.87 12.39 -7.78
CA THR A 88 16.57 12.84 -7.26
C THR A 88 16.04 11.85 -6.25
N THR A 89 15.72 12.32 -5.06
CA THR A 89 15.18 11.45 -4.01
C THR A 89 13.69 11.23 -4.23
N THR A 90 13.32 9.98 -4.33
CA THR A 90 11.92 9.53 -4.32
C THR A 90 11.57 9.07 -2.92
N THR A 91 10.42 9.48 -2.42
CA THR A 91 9.90 9.04 -1.12
C THR A 91 8.67 8.17 -1.35
N LEU A 92 8.69 7.00 -0.71
CA LEU A 92 7.55 6.08 -0.64
C LEU A 92 7.00 6.13 0.78
N ASP A 93 5.89 6.82 0.95
CA ASP A 93 5.25 7.02 2.24
C ASP A 93 4.13 5.99 2.40
N HIS A 94 4.21 5.15 3.41
CA HIS A 94 3.15 4.22 3.75
C HIS A 94 1.99 4.98 4.37
N THR A 95 0.96 5.26 3.59
CA THR A 95 -0.15 6.12 4.00
C THR A 95 -1.38 5.34 4.46
N GLY A 96 -1.36 4.03 4.36
CA GLY A 96 -2.47 3.21 4.82
C GLY A 96 -2.43 1.82 4.22
N PHE A 97 -3.57 1.16 4.25
CA PHE A 97 -3.76 -0.11 3.57
C PHE A 97 -5.23 -0.30 3.20
N VAL A 98 -5.46 -1.18 2.24
CA VAL A 98 -6.81 -1.59 1.86
C VAL A 98 -7.06 -2.96 2.45
N SER A 99 -8.11 -3.08 3.27
CA SER A 99 -8.49 -4.39 3.82
C SER A 99 -9.02 -5.29 2.71
N ASP A 100 -8.57 -6.52 2.70
CA ASP A 100 -9.15 -7.56 1.85
C ASP A 100 -10.40 -8.19 2.47
N LYS A 101 -10.73 -7.77 3.67
CA LYS A 101 -11.96 -8.15 4.34
C LYS A 101 -12.93 -7.00 4.28
N ALA A 102 -14.13 -7.31 3.89
CA ALA A 102 -15.19 -6.36 3.81
C ALA A 102 -16.29 -6.72 4.78
N GLN A 103 -16.89 -5.72 5.36
CA GLN A 103 -18.14 -5.93 6.01
C GLN A 103 -19.24 -5.82 4.97
N GLY A 104 -19.90 -6.91 4.70
CA GLY A 104 -20.80 -6.96 3.57
C GLY A 104 -19.99 -7.04 2.29
N ASP A 105 -19.78 -5.96 1.63
CA ASP A 105 -19.24 -5.93 0.28
C ASP A 105 -18.34 -4.73 -0.01
N GLY A 106 -17.66 -4.20 0.98
CA GLY A 106 -16.77 -3.06 0.80
C GLY A 106 -15.37 -3.30 1.30
N TYR A 107 -14.45 -2.49 0.81
CA TYR A 107 -13.10 -2.39 1.33
C TYR A 107 -12.95 -1.08 2.10
N TYR A 108 -12.09 -1.11 3.09
CA TYR A 108 -11.80 0.07 3.89
C TYR A 108 -10.32 0.43 3.75
N SER A 109 -10.07 1.66 3.35
CA SER A 109 -8.73 2.24 3.39
C SER A 109 -8.53 2.90 4.74
N GLN A 110 -7.38 2.68 5.33
CA GLN A 110 -7.04 3.24 6.63
C GLN A 110 -5.87 4.18 6.50
N PRO A 111 -5.88 5.31 7.21
CA PRO A 111 -4.71 6.19 7.23
C PRO A 111 -3.52 5.50 7.88
N ASP A 112 -2.34 6.04 7.61
CA ASP A 112 -1.12 5.54 8.19
C ASP A 112 -1.11 5.67 9.72
N GLY A 113 -0.34 4.83 10.37
CA GLY A 113 -0.30 4.72 11.82
C GLY A 113 -0.57 3.29 12.24
N VAL A 114 -1.36 3.08 13.27
CA VAL A 114 -1.89 1.77 13.60
C VAL A 114 -3.19 1.60 12.84
N HIS A 115 -3.17 0.75 11.83
CA HIS A 115 -4.31 0.54 10.96
C HIS A 115 -5.22 -0.53 11.54
N THR A 116 -6.45 -0.15 11.82
CA THR A 116 -7.45 -1.05 12.36
C THR A 116 -8.70 -0.99 11.50
N VAL A 117 -9.08 -2.12 10.96
CA VAL A 117 -10.35 -2.29 10.28
C VAL A 117 -11.22 -3.16 11.15
N ALA A 118 -12.37 -2.62 11.55
CA ALA A 118 -13.31 -3.34 12.37
C ALA A 118 -14.70 -3.23 11.75
N TYR A 119 -15.48 -4.26 11.91
CA TYR A 119 -16.89 -4.18 11.59
C TYR A 119 -17.71 -4.70 12.76
N GLN A 120 -18.90 -4.23 12.81
CA GLN A 120 -19.84 -4.59 13.83
C GLN A 120 -20.63 -5.82 13.39
N VAL A 121 -20.58 -6.84 14.19
CA VAL A 121 -21.44 -8.00 14.01
C VAL A 121 -22.64 -7.86 14.94
N ASN A 122 -23.81 -7.78 14.35
CA ASN A 122 -25.05 -7.75 15.11
C ASN A 122 -25.52 -9.19 15.28
N ALA A 123 -25.54 -9.64 16.50
CA ALA A 123 -26.09 -10.93 16.84
C ALA A 123 -27.36 -10.74 17.67
N THR A 124 -28.42 -11.38 17.25
CA THR A 124 -29.65 -11.45 18.03
C THR A 124 -29.61 -12.72 18.85
N MET A 125 -29.68 -12.55 20.13
CA MET A 125 -29.75 -13.68 21.06
C MET A 125 -31.18 -13.82 21.56
N THR A 126 -31.68 -14.99 21.46
CA THR A 126 -33.01 -15.34 21.96
C THR A 126 -32.93 -16.30 23.12
#